data_d3b22ecbd8713692955fb6cc07f82cb1
#
_entry.id   d3b22ecbd8713692955fb6cc07f82cb1
#
_cell.length_a   1.000
_cell.length_b   1.000
_cell.length_c   1.000
_cell.angle_alpha   90.00
_cell.angle_beta   90.00
_cell.angle_gamma   90.00
#
_symmetry.space_group_name_H-M   'P 1'
#
loop_
_entity.id
_entity.type
_entity.pdbx_description
1 polymer ?
#
loop_
_entity_poly.entity_id
_entity_poly.type
_entity_poly.pdbx_seq_one_letter_code
_entity_poly.pdbx_strand_id
1 'polypeptide(L)'
;MLMLIFFVDQNLKNLPLSKILDIEKLNNVDKPIEEANGLPNECYTNKDYFAHEKEKVFFNKWTVIGVGSSLPNAGDVKSYNLLGIPLIILRDKKMQIRVFHNVCSHRGFKLIERPCTLKNFIRCPYHSWSYDFSGKLVATPHIGGLNNHQSNNFDKTKSNLKEVKTKVWMDIIFVNINSNEIEFDEYIKPLENRWSKFISKKDHNSLVYSNDYGYFNLEVRCNWKFAIENYCESYHLPTIHPELNKVSNINDHYHIQGLPNRFAGQGSKKYEQSMEGNKKFSTFPNWDKGKSKNSEYVALFPNIMIGLHVDHFYVFWLEPLAMNKTKEHMQMYYVGSESAKVVDFKEK
;
A
#
# COMPACT_ATOMS: atom_id res chain seq x y z
N MET A 1 -12.47 -24.31 23.67
CA MET A 1 -11.57 -24.67 22.55
C MET A 1 -12.22 -24.20 21.26
N LEU A 2 -12.14 -22.89 20.97
CA LEU A 2 -12.66 -22.33 19.73
C LEU A 2 -11.54 -22.39 18.69
N MET A 3 -11.65 -23.39 17.83
CA MET A 3 -10.94 -23.47 16.57
C MET A 3 -11.57 -22.41 15.67
N LEU A 4 -10.94 -21.24 15.54
CA LEU A 4 -11.29 -20.27 14.51
C LEU A 4 -10.84 -20.85 13.16
N ILE A 5 -11.69 -21.75 12.65
CA ILE A 5 -11.66 -22.16 11.25
C ILE A 5 -12.08 -20.90 10.47
N PHE A 6 -11.16 -20.31 9.72
CA PHE A 6 -11.47 -19.34 8.71
C PHE A 6 -12.31 -20.04 7.64
N PHE A 7 -13.62 -20.06 7.81
CA PHE A 7 -14.56 -20.32 6.71
C PHE A 7 -14.50 -19.07 5.79
N VAL A 8 -13.51 -19.03 4.92
CA VAL A 8 -13.72 -18.35 3.66
C VAL A 8 -14.74 -19.18 2.92
N ASP A 9 -15.91 -18.64 2.72
CA ASP A 9 -16.99 -19.33 2.01
C ASP A 9 -16.47 -19.78 0.64
N GLN A 10 -16.15 -21.07 0.52
CA GLN A 10 -15.56 -21.63 -0.70
C GLN A 10 -16.53 -21.56 -1.89
N ASN A 11 -17.82 -21.37 -1.62
CA ASN A 11 -18.85 -21.22 -2.66
C ASN A 11 -18.75 -19.87 -3.38
N LEU A 12 -18.27 -18.82 -2.72
CA LEU A 12 -18.09 -17.49 -3.34
C LEU A 12 -16.86 -17.42 -4.26
N LYS A 13 -15.84 -18.27 -4.03
CA LYS A 13 -14.62 -18.28 -4.86
C LYS A 13 -14.83 -18.65 -6.32
N ASN A 14 -15.94 -19.28 -6.66
CA ASN A 14 -16.20 -19.90 -7.95
C ASN A 14 -17.44 -19.38 -8.68
N LEU A 15 -18.11 -18.34 -8.16
CA LEU A 15 -19.19 -17.72 -8.92
C LEU A 15 -18.61 -17.05 -10.18
N PRO A 16 -19.05 -17.43 -11.38
CA PRO A 16 -18.60 -16.76 -12.59
C PRO A 16 -19.07 -15.30 -12.56
N LEU A 17 -18.22 -14.40 -13.00
CA LEU A 17 -18.47 -12.94 -12.98
C LEU A 17 -19.79 -12.58 -13.67
N SER A 18 -20.18 -13.32 -14.71
CA SER A 18 -21.46 -13.21 -15.42
C SER A 18 -22.72 -13.45 -14.58
N LYS A 19 -22.58 -14.07 -13.40
CA LYS A 19 -23.69 -14.19 -12.43
C LYS A 19 -23.79 -13.02 -11.47
N ILE A 20 -22.73 -12.20 -11.39
CA ILE A 20 -22.63 -11.07 -10.49
C ILE A 20 -22.88 -9.76 -11.24
N LEU A 21 -22.37 -9.67 -12.47
CA LEU A 21 -22.40 -8.49 -13.32
C LEU A 21 -22.98 -8.82 -14.70
N ASP A 22 -23.62 -7.82 -15.27
CA ASP A 22 -23.88 -7.76 -16.70
C ASP A 22 -22.57 -7.46 -17.45
N ILE A 23 -22.07 -8.47 -18.18
CA ILE A 23 -20.80 -8.38 -18.90
C ILE A 23 -20.88 -7.37 -20.05
N GLU A 24 -22.04 -7.19 -20.66
CA GLU A 24 -22.24 -6.20 -21.74
C GLU A 24 -22.07 -4.78 -21.19
N LYS A 25 -22.64 -4.49 -20.01
CA LYS A 25 -22.40 -3.19 -19.32
C LYS A 25 -20.93 -3.00 -18.96
N LEU A 26 -20.24 -4.06 -18.54
CA LEU A 26 -18.80 -3.96 -18.22
C LEU A 26 -17.98 -3.65 -19.48
N ASN A 27 -18.30 -4.26 -20.62
CA ASN A 27 -17.62 -3.99 -21.89
C ASN A 27 -17.79 -2.55 -22.36
N ASN A 28 -18.86 -1.87 -21.96
CA ASN A 28 -19.08 -0.45 -22.28
C ASN A 28 -18.13 0.51 -21.55
N VAL A 29 -17.43 0.04 -20.51
CA VAL A 29 -16.40 0.81 -19.81
C VAL A 29 -15.11 0.96 -20.63
N ASP A 30 -14.79 -0.05 -21.44
CA ASP A 30 -13.55 -0.11 -22.24
C ASP A 30 -13.72 0.45 -23.66
N LYS A 31 -14.66 1.38 -23.83
CA LYS A 31 -14.89 2.12 -25.07
C LYS A 31 -14.06 3.42 -25.11
N PRO A 32 -13.94 4.05 -26.28
CA PRO A 32 -13.43 5.43 -26.34
C PRO A 32 -14.18 6.35 -25.38
N ILE A 33 -13.49 7.34 -24.83
CA ILE A 33 -14.01 8.17 -23.72
C ILE A 33 -15.36 8.85 -24.06
N GLU A 34 -15.57 9.18 -25.34
CA GLU A 34 -16.81 9.80 -25.84
C GLU A 34 -18.02 8.86 -25.78
N GLU A 35 -17.78 7.55 -25.71
CA GLU A 35 -18.81 6.50 -25.71
C GLU A 35 -18.78 5.65 -24.43
N ALA A 36 -17.73 5.79 -23.60
CA ALA A 36 -17.54 4.98 -22.43
C ALA A 36 -18.58 5.30 -21.36
N ASN A 37 -19.01 4.27 -20.64
CA ASN A 37 -19.82 4.39 -19.44
C ASN A 37 -18.95 4.20 -18.19
N GLY A 38 -19.42 4.70 -17.05
CA GLY A 38 -18.83 4.34 -15.76
C GLY A 38 -19.02 2.85 -15.45
N LEU A 39 -18.31 2.35 -14.45
CA LEU A 39 -18.48 0.97 -13.98
C LEU A 39 -19.95 0.70 -13.58
N PRO A 40 -20.48 -0.50 -13.86
CA PRO A 40 -21.80 -0.92 -13.37
C PRO A 40 -21.92 -0.74 -11.85
N ASN A 41 -23.11 -0.35 -11.38
CA ASN A 41 -23.37 -0.11 -9.95
C ASN A 41 -22.99 -1.30 -9.06
N GLU A 42 -23.15 -2.51 -9.57
CA GLU A 42 -22.82 -3.75 -8.89
C GLU A 42 -21.33 -3.84 -8.52
N CYS A 43 -20.47 -3.20 -9.30
CA CYS A 43 -19.03 -3.11 -8.99
C CYS A 43 -18.76 -2.37 -7.67
N TYR A 44 -19.68 -1.49 -7.23
CA TYR A 44 -19.53 -0.72 -5.99
C TYR A 44 -20.38 -1.27 -4.85
N THR A 45 -21.51 -1.89 -5.14
CA THR A 45 -22.57 -2.18 -4.17
C THR A 45 -22.82 -3.68 -3.95
N ASN A 46 -22.25 -4.56 -4.77
CA ASN A 46 -22.47 -6.00 -4.64
C ASN A 46 -21.38 -6.65 -3.77
N LYS A 47 -21.80 -7.38 -2.72
CA LYS A 47 -20.90 -8.05 -1.77
C LYS A 47 -20.11 -9.20 -2.40
N ASP A 48 -20.71 -9.91 -3.33
CA ASP A 48 -20.05 -11.04 -4.01
C ASP A 48 -18.99 -10.53 -5.00
N TYR A 49 -19.27 -9.39 -5.65
CA TYR A 49 -18.26 -8.70 -6.45
C TYR A 49 -17.08 -8.24 -5.59
N PHE A 50 -17.34 -7.65 -4.44
CA PHE A 50 -16.27 -7.25 -3.50
C PHE A 50 -15.47 -8.46 -3.00
N ALA A 51 -16.12 -9.60 -2.72
CA ALA A 51 -15.43 -10.83 -2.38
C ALA A 51 -14.54 -11.33 -3.55
N HIS A 52 -15.01 -11.18 -4.78
CA HIS A 52 -14.23 -11.49 -5.97
C HIS A 52 -13.03 -10.57 -6.15
N GLU A 53 -13.18 -9.25 -5.90
CA GLU A 53 -12.07 -8.29 -5.91
C GLU A 53 -10.98 -8.65 -4.88
N LYS A 54 -11.35 -9.09 -3.67
CA LYS A 54 -10.37 -9.53 -2.66
C LYS A 54 -9.45 -10.62 -3.23
N GLU A 55 -10.02 -11.63 -3.85
CA GLU A 55 -9.28 -12.79 -4.36
C GLU A 55 -8.52 -12.45 -5.65
N LYS A 56 -9.14 -11.78 -6.61
CA LYS A 56 -8.60 -11.57 -7.94
C LYS A 56 -7.74 -10.32 -8.07
N VAL A 57 -7.98 -9.33 -7.22
CA VAL A 57 -7.25 -8.06 -7.22
C VAL A 57 -6.27 -8.04 -6.05
N PHE A 58 -6.74 -7.85 -4.82
CA PHE A 58 -5.87 -7.56 -3.67
C PHE A 58 -4.90 -8.70 -3.32
N PHE A 59 -5.27 -9.96 -3.51
CA PHE A 59 -4.40 -11.10 -3.20
C PHE A 59 -3.52 -11.53 -4.36
N ASN A 60 -3.87 -11.18 -5.59
CA ASN A 60 -3.13 -11.56 -6.79
C ASN A 60 -2.24 -10.45 -7.36
N LYS A 61 -2.47 -9.19 -7.00
CA LYS A 61 -1.69 -8.05 -7.47
C LYS A 61 -0.70 -7.56 -6.41
N TRP A 62 0.20 -6.66 -6.79
CA TRP A 62 1.08 -5.97 -5.86
C TRP A 62 0.27 -4.94 -5.07
N THR A 63 -0.14 -5.31 -3.88
CA THR A 63 -1.02 -4.52 -3.01
C THR A 63 -0.19 -3.81 -1.95
N VAL A 64 -0.44 -2.51 -1.74
CA VAL A 64 0.23 -1.72 -0.70
C VAL A 64 -0.43 -1.95 0.65
N ILE A 65 0.41 -2.15 1.68
CA ILE A 65 0.00 -2.39 3.07
C ILE A 65 0.59 -1.38 4.07
N GLY A 66 1.33 -0.40 3.59
CA GLY A 66 1.92 0.65 4.41
C GLY A 66 3.24 1.16 3.89
N VAL A 67 3.97 1.83 4.76
CA VAL A 67 5.26 2.44 4.50
C VAL A 67 6.32 1.96 5.48
N GLY A 68 7.57 1.89 5.04
CA GLY A 68 8.71 1.42 5.83
C GLY A 68 9.05 2.35 6.99
N SER A 69 8.86 3.66 6.81
CA SER A 69 9.06 4.69 7.85
C SER A 69 8.20 4.47 9.10
N SER A 70 7.08 3.75 8.97
CA SER A 70 6.26 3.35 10.14
C SER A 70 6.92 2.31 11.06
N LEU A 71 8.08 1.78 10.68
CA LEU A 71 8.88 0.79 11.41
C LEU A 71 10.36 1.23 11.34
N PRO A 72 10.77 2.33 12.01
CA PRO A 72 12.07 2.95 11.82
C PRO A 72 13.25 2.13 12.36
N ASN A 73 13.03 1.25 13.35
CA ASN A 73 14.10 0.56 14.05
C ASN A 73 14.10 -0.95 13.77
N ALA A 74 15.28 -1.55 13.85
CA ALA A 74 15.41 -3.01 13.81
C ALA A 74 14.61 -3.65 14.95
N GLY A 75 13.78 -4.64 14.63
CA GLY A 75 12.87 -5.31 15.56
C GLY A 75 11.49 -4.67 15.65
N ASP A 76 11.26 -3.50 15.07
CA ASP A 76 9.92 -2.93 15.00
C ASP A 76 8.99 -3.86 14.22
N VAL A 77 7.82 -4.10 14.81
CA VAL A 77 6.83 -5.01 14.25
C VAL A 77 5.42 -4.47 14.46
N LYS A 78 4.57 -4.65 13.47
CA LYS A 78 3.14 -4.38 13.57
C LYS A 78 2.29 -5.45 12.90
N SER A 79 1.07 -5.63 13.38
CA SER A 79 0.07 -6.43 12.70
C SER A 79 -0.65 -5.59 11.64
N TYR A 80 -1.05 -6.24 10.56
CA TYR A 80 -1.90 -5.69 9.52
C TYR A 80 -2.95 -6.72 9.11
N ASN A 81 -4.15 -6.29 8.77
CA ASN A 81 -5.20 -7.18 8.27
C ASN A 81 -5.53 -6.83 6.82
N LEU A 82 -5.00 -7.61 5.88
CA LEU A 82 -5.33 -7.41 4.48
C LEU A 82 -6.62 -8.19 4.14
N LEU A 83 -7.76 -7.52 4.26
CA LEU A 83 -9.08 -8.06 3.88
C LEU A 83 -9.39 -9.44 4.48
N GLY A 84 -8.99 -9.66 5.74
CA GLY A 84 -9.16 -10.92 6.46
C GLY A 84 -7.90 -11.79 6.55
N ILE A 85 -6.84 -11.48 5.80
CA ILE A 85 -5.54 -12.14 5.92
C ILE A 85 -4.72 -11.44 7.01
N PRO A 86 -4.45 -12.06 8.17
CA PRO A 86 -3.62 -11.48 9.21
C PRO A 86 -2.15 -11.54 8.81
N LEU A 87 -1.47 -10.39 8.81
CA LEU A 87 -0.06 -10.23 8.44
C LEU A 87 0.74 -9.65 9.60
N ILE A 88 2.05 -9.94 9.62
CA ILE A 88 3.09 -9.27 10.40
C ILE A 88 3.96 -8.49 9.42
N ILE A 89 4.17 -7.20 9.69
CA ILE A 89 5.18 -6.39 9.01
C ILE A 89 6.29 -6.17 10.03
N LEU A 90 7.52 -6.58 9.70
CA LEU A 90 8.69 -6.56 10.58
C LEU A 90 9.86 -5.87 9.89
N ARG A 91 10.58 -5.02 10.61
CA ARG A 91 11.92 -4.57 10.20
C ARG A 91 12.96 -5.48 10.83
N ASP A 92 13.70 -6.22 10.01
CA ASP A 92 14.71 -7.15 10.49
C ASP A 92 16.02 -6.45 10.93
N LYS A 93 16.99 -7.21 11.42
CA LYS A 93 18.30 -6.70 11.89
C LYS A 93 19.18 -6.12 10.77
N LYS A 94 18.86 -6.41 9.51
CA LYS A 94 19.50 -5.83 8.33
C LYS A 94 18.78 -4.61 7.79
N MET A 95 17.82 -4.09 8.55
CA MET A 95 16.94 -2.98 8.16
C MET A 95 16.04 -3.29 6.96
N GLN A 96 15.81 -4.56 6.65
CA GLN A 96 14.90 -4.98 5.59
C GLN A 96 13.49 -5.18 6.12
N ILE A 97 12.49 -4.79 5.35
CA ILE A 97 11.10 -5.10 5.65
C ILE A 97 10.79 -6.53 5.22
N ARG A 98 10.24 -7.30 6.14
CA ARG A 98 9.74 -8.64 5.90
C ARG A 98 8.29 -8.74 6.30
N VAL A 99 7.53 -9.52 5.54
CA VAL A 99 6.11 -9.74 5.83
C VAL A 99 5.84 -11.25 5.94
N PHE A 100 5.13 -11.62 6.99
CA PHE A 100 4.72 -13.02 7.24
C PHE A 100 3.22 -13.08 7.50
N HIS A 101 2.62 -14.24 7.30
CA HIS A 101 1.31 -14.50 7.88
C HIS A 101 1.40 -14.44 9.41
N ASN A 102 0.51 -13.73 10.07
CA ASN A 102 0.47 -13.52 11.51
C ASN A 102 -0.20 -14.73 12.22
N VAL A 103 0.34 -15.90 11.95
CA VAL A 103 -0.24 -17.18 12.37
C VAL A 103 0.88 -18.11 12.84
N CYS A 104 0.82 -18.57 14.08
CA CYS A 104 1.75 -19.56 14.60
C CYS A 104 1.55 -20.90 13.89
N SER A 105 2.62 -21.49 13.37
CA SER A 105 2.59 -22.77 12.66
C SER A 105 2.21 -23.98 13.54
N HIS A 106 2.16 -23.81 14.87
CA HIS A 106 1.72 -24.87 15.80
C HIS A 106 0.20 -25.08 15.77
N ARG A 107 -0.57 -24.06 16.20
CA ARG A 107 -2.03 -24.14 16.33
C ARG A 107 -2.76 -22.88 15.89
N GLY A 108 -2.20 -22.14 14.93
CA GLY A 108 -2.86 -21.00 14.31
C GLY A 108 -3.05 -19.76 15.21
N PHE A 109 -2.36 -19.69 16.37
CA PHE A 109 -2.49 -18.54 17.27
C PHE A 109 -1.88 -17.29 16.62
N LYS A 110 -2.55 -16.14 16.78
CA LYS A 110 -2.05 -14.84 16.31
C LYS A 110 -0.82 -14.43 17.11
N LEU A 111 0.28 -14.09 16.42
CA LEU A 111 1.57 -13.85 17.06
C LEU A 111 1.75 -12.43 17.57
N ILE A 112 1.35 -11.45 16.76
CA ILE A 112 1.47 -10.01 17.04
C ILE A 112 0.08 -9.39 16.98
N GLU A 113 -0.33 -8.73 18.06
CA GLU A 113 -1.61 -8.00 18.12
C GLU A 113 -1.44 -6.49 17.98
N ARG A 114 -0.44 -5.94 18.65
CA ARG A 114 -0.17 -4.51 18.72
C ARG A 114 1.25 -4.21 18.26
N PRO A 115 1.51 -3.01 17.73
CA PRO A 115 2.87 -2.59 17.40
C PRO A 115 3.78 -2.67 18.62
N CYS A 116 5.00 -3.17 18.42
CA CYS A 116 6.04 -3.24 19.45
C CYS A 116 7.41 -3.38 18.81
N THR A 117 8.48 -3.29 19.64
CA THR A 117 9.86 -3.54 19.21
C THR A 117 10.34 -4.85 19.85
N LEU A 118 10.67 -5.83 19.02
CA LEU A 118 11.18 -7.13 19.45
C LEU A 118 12.71 -7.11 19.51
N LYS A 119 13.30 -7.77 20.53
CA LYS A 119 14.77 -7.82 20.64
C LYS A 119 15.38 -8.85 19.69
N ASN A 120 14.83 -10.08 19.66
CA ASN A 120 15.45 -11.18 18.89
C ASN A 120 14.46 -12.12 18.19
N PHE A 121 13.27 -12.34 18.76
CA PHE A 121 12.36 -13.38 18.32
C PHE A 121 10.91 -12.93 18.32
N ILE A 122 10.12 -13.46 17.39
CA ILE A 122 8.67 -13.45 17.44
C ILE A 122 8.26 -14.65 18.28
N ARG A 123 7.72 -14.44 19.48
CA ARG A 123 7.31 -15.52 20.38
C ARG A 123 5.80 -15.65 20.41
N CYS A 124 5.33 -16.88 20.18
CA CYS A 124 3.92 -17.22 20.31
C CYS A 124 3.48 -17.14 21.79
N PRO A 125 2.45 -16.35 22.13
CA PRO A 125 2.01 -16.24 23.52
C PRO A 125 1.32 -17.50 24.05
N TYR A 126 0.95 -18.44 23.17
CA TYR A 126 0.24 -19.64 23.58
C TYR A 126 1.20 -20.73 24.16
N HIS A 127 2.18 -21.19 23.35
CA HIS A 127 3.12 -22.26 23.78
C HIS A 127 4.59 -21.85 23.63
N SER A 128 4.87 -20.54 23.52
CA SER A 128 6.22 -19.99 23.44
C SER A 128 7.07 -20.48 22.25
N TRP A 129 6.44 -21.03 21.19
CA TRP A 129 7.17 -21.27 19.96
C TRP A 129 7.76 -19.97 19.47
N SER A 130 9.06 -19.98 19.16
CA SER A 130 9.78 -18.75 18.84
C SER A 130 10.39 -18.83 17.46
N TYR A 131 10.22 -17.74 16.71
CA TYR A 131 10.73 -17.59 15.35
C TYR A 131 11.73 -16.44 15.33
N ASP A 132 12.83 -16.60 14.59
CA ASP A 132 13.73 -15.49 14.33
C ASP A 132 13.12 -14.49 13.33
N PHE A 133 13.81 -13.39 13.04
CA PHE A 133 13.32 -12.35 12.12
C PHE A 133 13.33 -12.78 10.65
N SER A 134 13.90 -13.95 10.33
CA SER A 134 13.74 -14.57 9.01
C SER A 134 12.52 -15.48 8.92
N GLY A 135 11.75 -15.62 10.01
CA GLY A 135 10.58 -16.50 10.10
C GLY A 135 10.94 -17.96 10.44
N LYS A 136 12.23 -18.29 10.66
CA LYS A 136 12.67 -19.64 10.99
C LYS A 136 12.28 -20.00 12.41
N LEU A 137 11.69 -21.18 12.61
CA LEU A 137 11.37 -21.73 13.93
C LEU A 137 12.65 -22.12 14.66
N VAL A 138 12.96 -21.43 15.76
CA VAL A 138 14.21 -21.63 16.53
C VAL A 138 13.99 -22.33 17.87
N ALA A 139 12.83 -22.18 18.49
CA ALA A 139 12.55 -22.82 19.78
C ALA A 139 11.14 -23.39 19.85
N THR A 140 11.03 -24.58 20.42
CA THR A 140 9.79 -25.36 20.60
C THR A 140 9.77 -25.95 22.02
N PRO A 141 9.48 -25.11 23.04
CA PRO A 141 9.47 -25.60 24.43
C PRO A 141 8.55 -26.80 24.62
N HIS A 142 9.04 -27.81 25.36
CA HIS A 142 8.30 -29.02 25.76
C HIS A 142 7.79 -29.89 24.60
N ILE A 143 8.34 -29.77 23.39
CA ILE A 143 7.88 -30.55 22.22
C ILE A 143 8.02 -32.07 22.41
N GLY A 144 8.99 -32.50 23.18
CA GLY A 144 9.22 -33.93 23.53
C GLY A 144 8.64 -34.34 24.86
N GLY A 145 7.80 -33.48 25.50
CA GLY A 145 7.26 -33.69 26.85
C GLY A 145 7.77 -32.64 27.83
N LEU A 146 7.33 -32.72 29.08
CA LEU A 146 7.68 -31.74 30.12
C LEU A 146 9.20 -31.64 30.29
N ASN A 147 9.74 -30.44 30.19
CA ASN A 147 11.17 -30.10 30.21
C ASN A 147 12.03 -30.76 29.13
N ASN A 148 11.44 -31.42 28.13
CA ASN A 148 12.11 -31.93 26.96
C ASN A 148 11.78 -31.00 25.75
N HIS A 149 12.78 -30.25 25.30
CA HIS A 149 12.61 -29.25 24.26
C HIS A 149 13.00 -29.76 22.86
N GLN A 150 13.24 -31.07 22.72
CA GLN A 150 13.61 -31.73 21.49
C GLN A 150 12.70 -32.96 21.24
N SER A 151 12.53 -33.27 19.96
CA SER A 151 11.86 -34.49 19.51
C SER A 151 12.50 -34.92 18.18
N ASN A 152 12.95 -36.18 18.14
CA ASN A 152 13.61 -36.74 16.96
C ASN A 152 12.67 -36.81 15.73
N ASN A 153 11.35 -36.86 16.01
CA ASN A 153 10.33 -37.00 14.97
C ASN A 153 9.78 -35.62 14.49
N PHE A 154 10.32 -34.49 15.00
CA PHE A 154 9.82 -33.16 14.69
C PHE A 154 10.82 -32.36 13.86
N ASP A 155 10.48 -32.14 12.58
CA ASP A 155 11.24 -31.31 11.66
C ASP A 155 10.80 -29.84 11.79
N LYS A 156 11.63 -29.04 12.48
CA LYS A 156 11.39 -27.60 12.67
C LYS A 156 11.31 -26.84 11.35
N THR A 157 12.00 -27.30 10.31
CA THR A 157 12.07 -26.57 9.03
C THR A 157 10.71 -26.49 8.30
N LYS A 158 9.85 -27.47 8.55
CA LYS A 158 8.47 -27.51 8.02
C LYS A 158 7.49 -26.60 8.76
N SER A 159 7.94 -25.99 9.88
CA SER A 159 7.11 -25.18 10.76
C SER A 159 7.57 -23.73 10.84
N ASN A 160 8.30 -23.24 9.86
CA ASN A 160 8.67 -21.83 9.72
C ASN A 160 7.42 -20.97 9.48
N LEU A 161 7.50 -19.68 9.76
CA LEU A 161 6.45 -18.73 9.37
C LEU A 161 6.35 -18.70 7.82
N LYS A 162 5.13 -18.62 7.35
CA LYS A 162 4.89 -18.44 5.91
C LYS A 162 5.17 -16.98 5.53
N GLU A 163 6.25 -16.78 4.80
CA GLU A 163 6.63 -15.47 4.27
C GLU A 163 5.74 -15.08 3.09
N VAL A 164 5.45 -13.78 2.98
CA VAL A 164 4.68 -13.19 1.89
C VAL A 164 5.64 -12.50 0.93
N LYS A 165 5.46 -12.69 -0.37
CA LYS A 165 6.25 -12.00 -1.41
C LYS A 165 6.13 -10.49 -1.20
N THR A 166 7.26 -9.84 -0.87
CA THR A 166 7.31 -8.45 -0.42
C THR A 166 8.35 -7.66 -1.19
N LYS A 167 8.02 -6.42 -1.53
CA LYS A 167 8.95 -5.44 -2.11
C LYS A 167 8.74 -4.08 -1.48
N VAL A 168 9.84 -3.33 -1.35
CA VAL A 168 9.80 -1.93 -0.92
C VAL A 168 10.32 -1.06 -2.06
N TRP A 169 9.53 -0.07 -2.43
CA TRP A 169 9.88 0.91 -3.46
C TRP A 169 9.52 2.30 -2.96
N MET A 170 10.48 3.23 -2.92
CA MET A 170 10.30 4.58 -2.38
C MET A 170 9.63 4.57 -0.98
N ASP A 171 10.11 3.71 -0.10
CA ASP A 171 9.57 3.47 1.26
C ASP A 171 8.18 2.77 1.31
N ILE A 172 7.52 2.57 0.18
CA ILE A 172 6.20 1.94 0.10
C ILE A 172 6.34 0.42 0.14
N ILE A 173 5.55 -0.24 0.99
CA ILE A 173 5.57 -1.69 1.19
C ILE A 173 4.49 -2.35 0.34
N PHE A 174 4.92 -3.12 -0.66
CA PHE A 174 4.07 -3.92 -1.52
C PHE A 174 4.15 -5.39 -1.15
N VAL A 175 3.00 -6.06 -1.19
CA VAL A 175 2.89 -7.51 -1.00
C VAL A 175 2.12 -8.15 -2.14
N ASN A 176 2.45 -9.41 -2.45
CA ASN A 176 1.65 -10.27 -3.30
C ASN A 176 1.36 -11.58 -2.56
N ILE A 177 0.12 -11.76 -2.11
CA ILE A 177 -0.29 -12.87 -1.24
C ILE A 177 -0.20 -14.22 -1.96
N ASN A 178 -0.71 -14.28 -3.19
CA ASN A 178 -0.77 -15.52 -3.97
C ASN A 178 0.48 -15.76 -4.83
N SER A 179 1.41 -14.78 -4.87
CA SER A 179 2.64 -14.82 -5.67
C SER A 179 2.42 -15.03 -7.18
N ASN A 180 1.25 -14.63 -7.69
CA ASN A 180 0.83 -14.85 -9.09
C ASN A 180 1.08 -13.66 -10.01
N GLU A 181 1.52 -12.51 -9.48
CA GLU A 181 1.82 -11.33 -10.30
C GLU A 181 3.23 -11.44 -10.88
N ILE A 182 3.47 -10.74 -11.98
CA ILE A 182 4.80 -10.55 -12.55
C ILE A 182 5.79 -10.03 -11.51
N GLU A 183 7.08 -10.14 -11.78
CA GLU A 183 8.09 -9.62 -10.88
C GLU A 183 7.94 -8.11 -10.68
N PHE A 184 8.20 -7.64 -9.46
CA PHE A 184 7.94 -6.25 -9.06
C PHE A 184 8.70 -5.24 -9.95
N ASP A 185 9.94 -5.54 -10.29
CA ASP A 185 10.75 -4.65 -11.11
C ASP A 185 10.16 -4.48 -12.53
N GLU A 186 9.53 -5.50 -13.07
CA GLU A 186 8.77 -5.42 -14.32
C GLU A 186 7.44 -4.67 -14.13
N TYR A 187 6.78 -4.88 -12.99
CA TYR A 187 5.54 -4.21 -12.64
C TYR A 187 5.70 -2.69 -12.55
N ILE A 188 6.77 -2.19 -11.88
CA ILE A 188 6.97 -0.77 -11.61
C ILE A 188 7.69 -0.01 -12.75
N LYS A 189 8.44 -0.72 -13.59
CA LYS A 189 9.28 -0.16 -14.65
C LYS A 189 8.58 0.85 -15.57
N PRO A 190 7.34 0.64 -16.02
CA PRO A 190 6.66 1.63 -16.87
C PRO A 190 6.48 2.98 -16.19
N LEU A 191 6.17 3.00 -14.89
CA LEU A 191 6.06 4.23 -14.10
C LEU A 191 7.43 4.88 -13.88
N GLU A 192 8.46 4.09 -13.54
CA GLU A 192 9.84 4.59 -13.41
C GLU A 192 10.35 5.21 -14.72
N ASN A 193 10.06 4.57 -15.87
CA ASN A 193 10.41 5.11 -17.19
C ASN A 193 9.70 6.45 -17.45
N ARG A 194 8.41 6.55 -17.09
CA ARG A 194 7.67 7.82 -17.21
C ARG A 194 8.29 8.90 -16.35
N TRP A 195 8.65 8.59 -15.12
CA TRP A 195 9.18 9.54 -14.15
C TRP A 195 10.68 9.80 -14.25
N SER A 196 11.40 9.08 -15.13
CA SER A 196 12.85 9.26 -15.32
C SER A 196 13.29 10.69 -15.68
N LYS A 197 12.38 11.50 -16.22
CA LYS A 197 12.59 12.94 -16.50
C LYS A 197 12.44 13.84 -15.26
N PHE A 198 11.91 13.33 -14.18
CA PHE A 198 11.69 14.07 -12.94
C PHE A 198 12.59 13.59 -11.81
N ILE A 199 12.68 12.29 -11.61
CA ILE A 199 13.45 11.64 -10.55
C ILE A 199 14.24 10.46 -11.08
N SER A 200 15.36 10.17 -10.42
CA SER A 200 16.17 8.98 -10.65
C SER A 200 16.13 8.04 -9.43
N LYS A 201 16.59 6.81 -9.59
CA LYS A 201 16.70 5.86 -8.46
C LYS A 201 17.60 6.39 -7.32
N LYS A 202 18.53 7.29 -7.61
CA LYS A 202 19.38 7.93 -6.58
C LYS A 202 18.57 8.89 -5.71
N ASP A 203 17.58 9.55 -6.30
CA ASP A 203 16.74 10.52 -5.60
C ASP A 203 15.81 9.85 -4.57
N HIS A 204 15.51 8.55 -4.72
CA HIS A 204 14.72 7.79 -3.73
C HIS A 204 15.35 7.83 -2.33
N ASN A 205 16.67 7.88 -2.25
CA ASN A 205 17.41 7.94 -0.97
C ASN A 205 17.44 9.34 -0.36
N SER A 206 17.06 10.37 -1.11
CA SER A 206 16.99 11.75 -0.62
C SER A 206 15.65 12.09 0.04
N LEU A 207 14.68 11.19 -0.05
CA LEU A 207 13.37 11.37 0.54
C LEU A 207 13.43 11.22 2.06
N VAL A 208 12.92 12.21 2.77
CA VAL A 208 12.80 12.23 4.22
C VAL A 208 11.32 12.43 4.57
N TYR A 209 10.82 11.66 5.50
CA TYR A 209 9.46 11.83 6.01
C TYR A 209 9.46 12.73 7.25
N SER A 210 8.37 13.45 7.50
CA SER A 210 8.13 14.14 8.75
C SER A 210 7.53 13.15 9.75
N ASN A 211 8.09 13.12 10.97
CA ASN A 211 7.63 12.22 12.04
C ASN A 211 6.30 12.69 12.64
N ASP A 212 6.09 14.00 12.75
CA ASP A 212 5.00 14.56 13.55
C ASP A 212 3.77 14.89 12.69
N TYR A 213 3.95 15.28 11.44
CA TYR A 213 2.86 15.76 10.58
C TYR A 213 2.80 15.09 9.21
N GLY A 214 3.70 14.16 8.93
CA GLY A 214 3.79 13.51 7.62
C GLY A 214 2.78 12.38 7.39
N TYR A 215 2.15 11.87 8.45
CA TYR A 215 1.20 10.77 8.36
C TYR A 215 -0.16 11.17 8.91
N PHE A 216 -1.21 10.86 8.16
CA PHE A 216 -2.58 10.86 8.67
C PHE A 216 -3.41 9.74 8.05
N ASN A 217 -4.59 9.48 8.62
CA ASN A 217 -5.57 8.59 8.04
C ASN A 217 -6.99 9.08 8.31
N LEU A 218 -7.89 8.69 7.42
CA LEU A 218 -9.31 8.96 7.56
C LEU A 218 -10.13 7.76 7.09
N GLU A 219 -11.33 7.61 7.62
CA GLU A 219 -12.28 6.60 7.17
C GLU A 219 -13.40 7.26 6.37
N VAL A 220 -13.61 6.78 5.16
CA VAL A 220 -14.67 7.24 4.26
C VAL A 220 -15.72 6.15 4.06
N ARG A 221 -16.98 6.57 4.01
CA ARG A 221 -18.12 5.66 3.82
C ARG A 221 -18.40 5.44 2.34
N CYS A 222 -17.38 4.98 1.61
CA CYS A 222 -17.52 4.66 0.18
C CYS A 222 -16.71 3.44 -0.21
N ASN A 223 -16.98 2.93 -1.41
CA ASN A 223 -16.18 1.89 -2.04
C ASN A 223 -14.79 2.46 -2.42
N TRP A 224 -13.75 1.67 -2.26
CA TRP A 224 -12.36 2.06 -2.50
C TRP A 224 -12.09 2.61 -3.91
N LYS A 225 -12.85 2.15 -4.92
CA LYS A 225 -12.69 2.59 -6.31
C LYS A 225 -13.01 4.07 -6.50
N PHE A 226 -13.97 4.61 -5.74
CA PHE A 226 -14.30 6.04 -5.84
C PHE A 226 -13.11 6.95 -5.52
N ALA A 227 -12.25 6.58 -4.57
CA ALA A 227 -11.05 7.36 -4.28
C ALA A 227 -10.07 7.35 -5.47
N ILE A 228 -9.86 6.17 -6.09
CA ILE A 228 -9.01 6.03 -7.29
C ILE A 228 -9.57 6.83 -8.47
N GLU A 229 -10.87 6.69 -8.74
CA GLU A 229 -11.53 7.37 -9.87
C GLU A 229 -11.47 8.89 -9.71
N ASN A 230 -11.79 9.40 -8.50
CA ASN A 230 -11.69 10.82 -8.19
C ASN A 230 -10.26 11.35 -8.32
N TYR A 231 -9.26 10.57 -7.91
CA TYR A 231 -7.85 10.97 -7.99
C TYR A 231 -7.31 11.06 -9.43
N CYS A 232 -7.84 10.25 -10.33
CA CYS A 232 -7.37 10.17 -11.71
C CYS A 232 -7.89 11.29 -12.64
N GLU A 233 -8.81 12.15 -12.15
CA GLU A 233 -9.38 13.23 -12.95
C GLU A 233 -9.32 14.57 -12.20
N SER A 234 -9.46 15.68 -12.93
CA SER A 234 -9.42 17.04 -12.38
C SER A 234 -10.74 17.81 -12.55
N TYR A 235 -11.74 17.18 -13.14
CA TYR A 235 -13.00 17.85 -13.49
C TYR A 235 -13.76 18.40 -12.27
N HIS A 236 -13.63 17.75 -11.11
CA HIS A 236 -14.26 18.18 -9.85
C HIS A 236 -13.55 19.37 -9.18
N LEU A 237 -12.29 19.69 -9.54
CA LEU A 237 -11.47 20.70 -8.83
C LEU A 237 -12.17 22.07 -8.71
N PRO A 238 -12.74 22.66 -9.78
CA PRO A 238 -13.33 23.99 -9.67
C PRO A 238 -14.50 24.08 -8.66
N THR A 239 -15.20 22.97 -8.49
CA THR A 239 -16.42 22.93 -7.65
C THR A 239 -16.16 22.41 -6.25
N ILE A 240 -15.40 21.33 -6.13
CA ILE A 240 -15.15 20.64 -4.85
C ILE A 240 -13.93 21.22 -4.13
N HIS A 241 -12.90 21.58 -4.89
CA HIS A 241 -11.63 22.07 -4.36
C HIS A 241 -11.24 23.43 -4.96
N PRO A 242 -12.07 24.50 -4.79
CA PRO A 242 -11.82 25.79 -5.45
C PRO A 242 -10.48 26.42 -5.03
N GLU A 243 -10.02 26.23 -3.79
CA GLU A 243 -8.73 26.73 -3.31
C GLU A 243 -7.56 25.99 -3.98
N LEU A 244 -7.67 24.66 -4.14
CA LEU A 244 -6.67 23.89 -4.89
C LEU A 244 -6.67 24.30 -6.36
N ASN A 245 -7.82 24.58 -6.97
CA ASN A 245 -7.92 25.04 -8.36
C ASN A 245 -7.28 26.42 -8.59
N LYS A 246 -7.09 27.25 -7.54
CA LYS A 246 -6.34 28.51 -7.65
C LYS A 246 -4.83 28.27 -7.88
N VAL A 247 -4.26 27.25 -7.25
CA VAL A 247 -2.83 26.93 -7.31
C VAL A 247 -2.49 25.85 -8.33
N SER A 248 -3.47 25.03 -8.69
CA SER A 248 -3.38 23.98 -9.72
C SER A 248 -4.63 24.02 -10.59
N ASN A 249 -4.66 24.98 -11.52
CA ASN A 249 -5.84 25.28 -12.34
C ASN A 249 -6.15 24.13 -13.30
N ILE A 250 -7.44 23.75 -13.40
CA ILE A 250 -7.91 22.68 -14.28
C ILE A 250 -7.43 22.84 -15.74
N ASN A 251 -7.30 24.05 -16.25
CA ASN A 251 -6.82 24.32 -17.62
C ASN A 251 -5.34 23.93 -17.85
N ASP A 252 -4.57 23.78 -16.78
CA ASP A 252 -3.16 23.39 -16.82
C ASP A 252 -2.99 21.87 -16.62
N HIS A 253 -4.06 21.15 -16.35
CA HIS A 253 -4.05 19.71 -16.18
C HIS A 253 -4.00 18.97 -17.53
N TYR A 254 -3.41 17.79 -17.48
CA TYR A 254 -3.37 16.86 -18.61
C TYR A 254 -3.61 15.44 -18.13
N HIS A 255 -4.21 14.65 -18.98
CA HIS A 255 -4.51 13.26 -18.70
C HIS A 255 -3.26 12.36 -18.86
N ILE A 256 -3.14 11.36 -18.00
CA ILE A 256 -2.13 10.30 -18.08
C ILE A 256 -2.86 9.00 -18.39
N GLN A 257 -2.84 8.59 -19.67
CA GLN A 257 -3.47 7.32 -20.11
C GLN A 257 -2.90 6.10 -19.39
N GLY A 258 -1.61 6.12 -19.07
CA GLY A 258 -0.96 5.03 -18.34
C GLY A 258 -0.95 3.70 -19.09
N LEU A 259 -1.04 2.61 -18.32
CA LEU A 259 -1.12 1.24 -18.84
C LEU A 259 -2.23 0.46 -18.10
N PRO A 260 -3.05 -0.32 -18.82
CA PRO A 260 -4.06 -1.17 -18.20
C PRO A 260 -3.48 -2.06 -17.10
N ASN A 261 -4.19 -2.19 -15.98
CA ASN A 261 -3.78 -2.95 -14.79
C ASN A 261 -2.43 -2.53 -14.18
N ARG A 262 -1.94 -1.34 -14.50
CA ARG A 262 -0.71 -0.76 -13.94
C ARG A 262 -0.97 0.59 -13.30
N PHE A 263 -1.13 1.61 -14.10
CA PHE A 263 -1.35 2.96 -13.59
C PHE A 263 -2.11 3.82 -14.61
N ALA A 264 -2.78 4.81 -14.08
CA ALA A 264 -3.38 5.92 -14.80
C ALA A 264 -3.34 7.17 -13.91
N GLY A 265 -3.76 8.32 -14.42
CA GLY A 265 -3.80 9.51 -13.60
C GLY A 265 -3.87 10.81 -14.39
N GLN A 266 -3.38 11.85 -13.78
CA GLN A 266 -3.34 13.19 -14.32
C GLN A 266 -2.04 13.92 -13.92
N GLY A 267 -1.76 15.07 -14.53
CA GLY A 267 -0.67 15.95 -14.13
C GLY A 267 -1.06 17.39 -14.32
N SER A 268 -0.29 18.29 -13.74
CA SER A 268 -0.41 19.75 -13.94
C SER A 268 0.92 20.30 -14.47
N LYS A 269 0.84 21.30 -15.37
CA LYS A 269 1.99 22.00 -15.94
C LYS A 269 2.37 23.25 -15.15
N LYS A 270 1.50 23.70 -14.24
CA LYS A 270 1.66 24.97 -13.52
C LYS A 270 1.31 24.85 -12.03
N TYR A 271 1.67 23.74 -11.42
CA TYR A 271 1.51 23.62 -9.98
C TYR A 271 2.41 24.64 -9.27
N GLU A 272 1.82 25.53 -8.50
CA GLU A 272 2.54 26.47 -7.65
C GLU A 272 2.20 26.18 -6.20
N GLN A 273 3.20 25.77 -5.44
CA GLN A 273 3.02 25.57 -4.02
C GLN A 273 2.89 26.93 -3.32
N SER A 274 1.74 27.17 -2.71
CA SER A 274 1.52 28.31 -1.84
C SER A 274 2.22 28.08 -0.51
N MET A 275 3.37 28.69 -0.29
CA MET A 275 4.06 28.70 0.99
C MET A 275 3.87 30.05 1.66
N GLU A 276 3.38 30.08 2.90
CA GLU A 276 3.48 31.27 3.75
C GLU A 276 4.94 31.51 4.12
N GLY A 277 5.47 32.63 3.68
CA GLY A 277 6.87 33.05 3.92
C GLY A 277 7.83 32.60 2.81
N ASN A 278 8.99 33.25 2.75
CA ASN A 278 10.01 33.09 1.70
C ASN A 278 10.84 31.77 1.79
N LYS A 279 10.39 30.75 2.54
CA LYS A 279 11.12 29.48 2.67
C LYS A 279 10.69 28.54 1.55
N LYS A 280 11.63 28.18 0.68
CA LYS A 280 11.45 27.15 -0.35
C LYS A 280 11.95 25.81 0.17
N PHE A 281 11.24 24.73 -0.16
CA PHE A 281 11.76 23.38 0.05
C PHE A 281 12.90 23.07 -0.94
N SER A 282 13.79 22.16 -0.55
CA SER A 282 14.77 21.59 -1.46
C SER A 282 14.05 20.83 -2.58
N THR A 283 14.60 20.89 -3.78
CA THR A 283 14.04 20.23 -4.95
C THR A 283 14.82 18.97 -5.32
N PHE A 284 14.19 18.04 -6.03
CA PHE A 284 14.90 16.89 -6.59
C PHE A 284 16.03 17.35 -7.51
N PRO A 285 17.28 16.86 -7.30
CA PRO A 285 18.45 17.36 -8.03
C PRO A 285 18.38 17.16 -9.54
N ASN A 286 17.73 16.08 -9.98
CA ASN A 286 17.64 15.67 -11.37
C ASN A 286 16.33 16.11 -12.05
N TRP A 287 15.49 16.90 -11.37
CA TRP A 287 14.26 17.39 -11.96
C TRP A 287 14.54 18.28 -13.18
N ASP A 288 13.86 17.99 -14.29
CA ASP A 288 13.98 18.78 -15.51
C ASP A 288 13.62 20.26 -15.26
N LYS A 289 14.59 21.15 -15.41
CA LYS A 289 14.43 22.60 -15.15
C LYS A 289 13.33 23.24 -16.00
N GLY A 290 13.13 22.74 -17.24
CA GLY A 290 12.04 23.16 -18.10
C GLY A 290 10.65 22.77 -17.63
N LYS A 291 10.58 21.87 -16.62
CA LYS A 291 9.36 21.33 -16.04
C LYS A 291 9.26 21.57 -14.52
N SER A 292 9.92 22.61 -14.03
CA SER A 292 10.00 22.93 -12.59
C SER A 292 8.63 23.15 -11.92
N LYS A 293 7.60 23.45 -12.69
CA LYS A 293 6.22 23.61 -12.20
C LYS A 293 5.32 22.40 -12.49
N ASN A 294 5.85 21.32 -13.05
CA ASN A 294 5.07 20.14 -13.31
C ASN A 294 4.86 19.32 -12.03
N SER A 295 3.71 18.70 -11.94
CA SER A 295 3.40 17.65 -10.97
C SER A 295 2.65 16.52 -11.65
N GLU A 296 2.75 15.33 -11.11
CA GLU A 296 1.98 14.17 -11.59
C GLU A 296 1.26 13.49 -10.43
N TYR A 297 0.02 13.11 -10.67
CA TYR A 297 -0.89 12.45 -9.75
C TYR A 297 -1.27 11.11 -10.37
N VAL A 298 -0.69 10.03 -9.88
CA VAL A 298 -0.79 8.71 -10.48
C VAL A 298 -1.42 7.73 -9.50
N ALA A 299 -2.49 7.08 -9.91
CA ALA A 299 -2.99 5.89 -9.25
C ALA A 299 -2.27 4.67 -9.83
N LEU A 300 -1.58 3.90 -8.97
CA LEU A 300 -0.95 2.63 -9.31
C LEU A 300 -1.84 1.51 -8.76
N PHE A 301 -2.31 0.67 -9.67
CA PHE A 301 -3.30 -0.38 -9.36
C PHE A 301 -2.73 -1.44 -8.40
N PRO A 302 -3.46 -1.91 -7.36
CA PRO A 302 -4.88 -1.63 -7.15
C PRO A 302 -5.17 -0.46 -6.20
N ASN A 303 -4.33 -0.14 -5.23
CA ASN A 303 -4.76 0.59 -4.05
C ASN A 303 -3.85 1.73 -3.61
N ILE A 304 -3.06 2.30 -4.49
CA ILE A 304 -2.18 3.41 -4.16
C ILE A 304 -2.34 4.58 -5.11
N MET A 305 -2.33 5.78 -4.57
CA MET A 305 -2.35 7.07 -5.28
C MET A 305 -1.10 7.85 -4.87
N ILE A 306 -0.40 8.40 -5.83
CA ILE A 306 0.92 9.00 -5.63
C ILE A 306 0.94 10.38 -6.24
N GLY A 307 1.34 11.40 -5.46
CA GLY A 307 1.65 12.73 -5.95
C GLY A 307 3.15 12.95 -6.02
N LEU A 308 3.66 13.28 -7.19
CA LEU A 308 5.05 13.63 -7.42
C LEU A 308 5.16 15.10 -7.81
N HIS A 309 5.86 15.86 -6.97
CA HIS A 309 6.14 17.29 -7.13
C HIS A 309 7.64 17.53 -7.15
N VAL A 310 8.05 18.72 -7.57
CA VAL A 310 9.46 19.08 -7.70
C VAL A 310 10.23 19.02 -6.37
N ASP A 311 9.55 19.18 -5.23
CA ASP A 311 10.12 19.35 -3.90
C ASP A 311 9.55 18.39 -2.84
N HIS A 312 8.52 17.63 -3.18
CA HIS A 312 7.92 16.65 -2.31
C HIS A 312 7.28 15.51 -3.07
N PHE A 313 7.00 14.46 -2.34
CA PHE A 313 6.35 13.25 -2.79
C PHE A 313 5.35 12.84 -1.71
N TYR A 314 4.16 12.41 -2.10
CA TYR A 314 3.23 11.83 -1.14
C TYR A 314 2.56 10.58 -1.69
N VAL A 315 2.14 9.75 -0.79
CA VAL A 315 1.40 8.54 -1.11
C VAL A 315 0.11 8.47 -0.30
N PHE A 316 -0.97 8.12 -0.96
CA PHE A 316 -2.17 7.61 -0.34
C PHE A 316 -2.28 6.13 -0.63
N TRP A 317 -2.56 5.31 0.37
CA TRP A 317 -2.95 3.93 0.11
C TRP A 317 -4.29 3.63 0.76
N LEU A 318 -5.06 2.80 0.05
CA LEU A 318 -6.41 2.48 0.41
C LEU A 318 -6.44 1.12 1.11
N GLU A 319 -7.08 1.07 2.25
CA GLU A 319 -7.40 -0.14 3.00
C GLU A 319 -8.93 -0.32 2.97
N PRO A 320 -9.47 -1.15 2.05
CA PRO A 320 -10.89 -1.44 2.05
C PRO A 320 -11.26 -2.21 3.32
N LEU A 321 -12.09 -1.63 4.17
CA LEU A 321 -12.59 -2.28 5.39
C LEU A 321 -13.85 -3.09 5.12
N ALA A 322 -14.65 -2.60 4.19
CA ALA A 322 -15.87 -3.25 3.70
C ALA A 322 -16.16 -2.75 2.27
N MET A 323 -17.13 -3.33 1.61
CA MET A 323 -17.58 -2.90 0.28
C MET A 323 -17.90 -1.40 0.20
N ASN A 324 -18.43 -0.83 1.27
CA ASN A 324 -18.86 0.57 1.37
C ASN A 324 -18.09 1.36 2.45
N LYS A 325 -16.92 0.89 2.83
CA LYS A 325 -16.08 1.57 3.84
C LYS A 325 -14.61 1.38 3.50
N THR A 326 -13.90 2.48 3.35
CA THR A 326 -12.49 2.51 3.03
C THR A 326 -11.75 3.36 4.04
N LYS A 327 -10.58 2.91 4.46
CA LYS A 327 -9.64 3.73 5.21
C LYS A 327 -8.55 4.19 4.26
N GLU A 328 -8.37 5.48 4.21
CA GLU A 328 -7.32 6.14 3.45
C GLU A 328 -6.18 6.50 4.40
N HIS A 329 -4.98 6.14 4.02
CA HIS A 329 -3.76 6.51 4.72
C HIS A 329 -2.94 7.41 3.83
N MET A 330 -2.27 8.39 4.40
CA MET A 330 -1.39 9.29 3.66
C MET A 330 -0.06 9.41 4.37
N GLN A 331 1.03 9.43 3.59
CA GLN A 331 2.37 9.77 4.06
C GLN A 331 3.01 10.79 3.12
N MET A 332 3.54 11.87 3.70
CA MET A 332 4.31 12.89 3.01
C MET A 332 5.82 12.61 3.13
N TYR A 333 6.53 12.90 2.06
CA TYR A 333 7.99 12.87 1.99
C TYR A 333 8.52 14.16 1.38
N TYR A 334 9.59 14.66 1.92
CA TYR A 334 10.26 15.88 1.48
C TYR A 334 11.65 15.57 0.94
N VAL A 335 12.16 16.44 0.08
CA VAL A 335 13.52 16.33 -0.43
C VAL A 335 14.47 16.98 0.59
N GLY A 336 15.33 16.15 1.21
CA GLY A 336 16.32 16.58 2.21
C GLY A 336 15.74 16.90 3.59
N SER A 337 16.56 16.69 4.62
CA SER A 337 16.17 16.81 6.03
C SER A 337 15.74 18.23 6.46
N GLU A 338 16.28 19.25 5.82
CA GLU A 338 15.91 20.64 6.14
C GLU A 338 14.48 20.97 5.74
N SER A 339 13.98 20.40 4.62
CA SER A 339 12.60 20.58 4.19
C SER A 339 11.60 19.94 5.17
N ALA A 340 11.91 18.76 5.71
CA ALA A 340 11.10 18.11 6.73
C ALA A 340 10.98 18.94 8.02
N LYS A 341 12.08 19.53 8.49
CA LYS A 341 12.09 20.40 9.68
C LYS A 341 11.22 21.65 9.54
N VAL A 342 11.09 22.18 8.32
CA VAL A 342 10.25 23.38 8.08
C VAL A 342 8.76 23.08 8.31
N VAL A 343 8.32 21.86 8.02
CA VAL A 343 6.93 21.43 8.26
C VAL A 343 6.67 21.27 9.74
N ASP A 344 7.59 20.63 10.48
CA ASP A 344 7.46 20.38 11.92
C ASP A 344 7.43 21.70 12.75
N PHE A 345 7.89 22.81 12.18
CA PHE A 345 7.97 24.12 12.87
C PHE A 345 6.69 24.98 12.71
N LYS A 346 5.80 24.68 11.75
CA LYS A 346 4.66 25.56 11.41
C LYS A 346 3.42 25.39 12.29
N GLU A 347 3.35 24.34 13.11
CA GLU A 347 2.19 24.07 13.97
C GLU A 347 2.45 24.32 15.47
N LYS A 348 3.56 24.97 15.80
CA LYS A 348 3.80 25.54 17.14
C LYS A 348 3.47 27.03 17.16
#